data_83b39a7442132b569eba59bacbdd921d
#
_entry.id   83b39a7442132b569eba59bacbdd921d
#
_cell.length_a   1.000
_cell.length_b   1.000
_cell.length_c   1.000
_cell.angle_alpha   90.00
_cell.angle_beta   90.00
_cell.angle_gamma   90.00
#
_symmetry.space_group_name_H-M   'P 1'
#
loop_
_entity.id
_entity.type
_entity.pdbx_description
1 polymer ?
#
loop_
_entity_poly.entity_id
_entity_poly.type
_entity_poly.pdbx_seq_one_letter_code
_entity_poly.pdbx_strand_id
1 'polypeptide(L)'
;MSHLLEKLQTKWQQPLGIRDVLMVAAPLMVSTACYSIMQFVDRLFLLSYSVLDTGAIVTVGTLVWTLCSFSLGIVTYVTAFVAQYRGAEQPGQIGRSVMHAFYLAMASTPFLVLPGFFVEDFFIWFGQSPELASAEGVCFRIYIWSGIGMLINGVLEGLLIGLEKTRPVMAANIYATILNVILDYILIFGIGPLPAMGLEGASWATVIAMWAKSFYTLAVIIRIPELSTFDFRKGVSFDGGFIRRFLFFGGPSGLQWFIEGLAIVYFIAVMGRLGEVYLTATSLAFSINLLAFVPIYGLGMGLTSIIGNQLGQENSAMAKRAMYSALFIAVAFTSFFVVLYTLFPAAILTLHREQTQDFATIEPIILHFLYFVAIYCVFDAVQIVKVSVLKGAGDTWFVTLTFLLTSVLFVLLGSSLDHPDTPPGEIATRWWLALTGWIGTLAIVFSLRVWQGKWLTMKVIESTKS
;
A
#
# COMPACT_ATOMS: atom_id res chain seq x y z
N MET A 1 -18.32 -17.44 30.06
CA MET A 1 -16.87 -17.20 29.76
C MET A 1 -16.20 -18.45 29.17
N SER A 2 -16.33 -19.66 29.79
CA SER A 2 -15.76 -20.92 29.26
C SER A 2 -16.16 -21.26 27.83
N HIS A 3 -17.43 -21.21 27.47
CA HIS A 3 -17.94 -21.52 26.12
C HIS A 3 -17.42 -20.53 25.03
N LEU A 4 -17.12 -19.30 25.40
CA LEU A 4 -16.57 -18.30 24.47
C LEU A 4 -15.07 -18.57 24.24
N LEU A 5 -14.36 -18.97 25.29
CA LEU A 5 -12.95 -19.38 25.21
C LEU A 5 -12.76 -20.67 24.39
N GLU A 6 -13.64 -21.68 24.57
CA GLU A 6 -13.62 -22.89 23.75
C GLU A 6 -13.87 -22.59 22.28
N LYS A 7 -14.84 -21.75 21.95
CA LYS A 7 -15.11 -21.32 20.56
C LYS A 7 -13.92 -20.57 19.95
N LEU A 8 -13.27 -19.70 20.70
CA LEU A 8 -12.07 -19.00 20.25
C LEU A 8 -10.90 -19.98 20.06
N GLN A 9 -10.70 -20.92 20.97
CA GLN A 9 -9.66 -21.93 20.86
C GLN A 9 -9.87 -22.84 19.64
N THR A 10 -11.11 -23.23 19.36
CA THR A 10 -11.46 -24.00 18.15
C THR A 10 -11.17 -23.20 16.89
N LYS A 11 -11.57 -21.92 16.83
CA LYS A 11 -11.29 -21.02 15.70
C LYS A 11 -9.80 -20.75 15.54
N TRP A 12 -9.04 -20.77 16.61
CA TRP A 12 -7.60 -20.57 16.57
C TRP A 12 -6.87 -21.76 15.93
N GLN A 13 -7.24 -22.99 16.25
CA GLN A 13 -6.51 -24.20 15.87
C GLN A 13 -7.04 -24.91 14.61
N GLN A 14 -8.22 -24.54 14.11
CA GLN A 14 -8.79 -25.18 12.91
C GLN A 14 -7.95 -24.81 11.66
N PRO A 15 -7.91 -25.69 10.64
CA PRO A 15 -7.21 -25.39 9.37
C PRO A 15 -7.70 -24.07 8.76
N LEU A 16 -6.76 -23.20 8.34
CA LEU A 16 -7.01 -21.79 7.93
C LEU A 16 -7.81 -20.98 8.96
N GLY A 17 -7.64 -21.30 10.24
CA GLY A 17 -8.11 -20.51 11.36
C GLY A 17 -7.27 -19.26 11.57
N ILE A 18 -7.52 -18.59 12.70
CA ILE A 18 -6.85 -17.32 13.03
C ILE A 18 -5.31 -17.49 13.04
N ARG A 19 -4.80 -18.60 13.61
CA ARG A 19 -3.37 -18.88 13.69
C ARG A 19 -2.72 -18.98 12.30
N ASP A 20 -3.33 -19.75 11.40
CA ASP A 20 -2.74 -20.03 10.10
C ASP A 20 -2.73 -18.77 9.23
N VAL A 21 -3.82 -17.97 9.28
CA VAL A 21 -3.88 -16.68 8.60
C VAL A 21 -2.84 -15.72 9.16
N LEU A 22 -2.66 -15.65 10.50
CA LEU A 22 -1.62 -14.82 11.12
C LEU A 22 -0.21 -15.27 10.78
N MET A 23 0.06 -16.57 10.66
CA MET A 23 1.38 -17.05 10.26
C MET A 23 1.83 -16.53 8.88
N VAL A 24 0.88 -16.34 7.96
CA VAL A 24 1.14 -15.74 6.63
C VAL A 24 1.10 -14.23 6.69
N ALA A 25 0.15 -13.66 7.38
CA ALA A 25 -0.13 -12.21 7.35
C ALA A 25 0.75 -11.40 8.30
N ALA A 26 1.07 -11.89 9.50
CA ALA A 26 1.84 -11.11 10.48
C ALA A 26 3.22 -10.67 9.96
N PRO A 27 4.01 -11.52 9.25
CA PRO A 27 5.24 -11.04 8.63
C PRO A 27 5.01 -9.90 7.63
N LEU A 28 3.88 -9.91 6.90
CA LEU A 28 3.56 -8.85 5.94
C LEU A 28 3.06 -7.57 6.64
N MET A 29 2.35 -7.70 7.76
CA MET A 29 1.96 -6.56 8.59
C MET A 29 3.19 -5.82 9.13
N VAL A 30 4.21 -6.56 9.57
CA VAL A 30 5.51 -6.00 9.98
C VAL A 30 6.24 -5.41 8.78
N SER A 31 6.23 -6.11 7.65
CA SER A 31 6.89 -5.71 6.40
C SER A 31 6.39 -4.35 5.89
N THR A 32 5.07 -4.15 5.89
CA THR A 32 4.46 -2.87 5.49
C THR A 32 4.79 -1.74 6.47
N ALA A 33 4.82 -2.04 7.78
CA ALA A 33 5.21 -1.06 8.80
C ALA A 33 6.68 -0.59 8.65
N CYS A 34 7.59 -1.48 8.23
CA CYS A 34 8.99 -1.12 7.98
C CYS A 34 9.14 0.00 6.94
N TYR A 35 8.35 -0.04 5.85
CA TYR A 35 8.37 1.02 4.84
C TYR A 35 7.94 2.37 5.41
N SER A 36 6.92 2.40 6.27
CA SER A 36 6.48 3.63 6.91
C SER A 36 7.53 4.17 7.90
N ILE A 37 8.24 3.30 8.61
CA ILE A 37 9.34 3.68 9.49
C ILE A 37 10.47 4.31 8.68
N MET A 38 10.85 3.71 7.55
CA MET A 38 11.86 4.24 6.66
C MET A 38 11.53 5.68 6.23
N GLN A 39 10.33 5.90 5.68
CA GLN A 39 9.87 7.22 5.27
C GLN A 39 9.83 8.25 6.42
N PHE A 40 9.53 7.80 7.62
CA PHE A 40 9.53 8.67 8.79
C PHE A 40 10.94 9.10 9.19
N VAL A 41 11.89 8.17 9.19
CA VAL A 41 13.29 8.45 9.56
C VAL A 41 13.96 9.35 8.52
N ASP A 42 13.73 9.11 7.21
CA ASP A 42 14.21 9.98 6.13
C ASP A 42 13.81 11.45 6.39
N ARG A 43 12.52 11.67 6.71
CA ARG A 43 12.01 13.02 7.01
C ARG A 43 12.62 13.63 8.28
N LEU A 44 12.79 12.81 9.32
CA LEU A 44 13.35 13.26 10.58
C LEU A 44 14.81 13.72 10.42
N PHE A 45 15.63 12.98 9.69
CA PHE A 45 17.01 13.33 9.43
C PHE A 45 17.13 14.57 8.53
N LEU A 46 16.33 14.64 7.47
CA LEU A 46 16.30 15.82 6.61
C LEU A 46 15.81 17.06 7.34
N LEU A 47 14.82 16.95 8.22
CA LEU A 47 14.33 18.07 9.02
C LEU A 47 15.42 18.66 9.93
N SER A 48 16.28 17.80 10.47
CA SER A 48 17.43 18.24 11.27
C SER A 48 18.58 18.82 10.44
N TYR A 49 18.59 18.61 9.12
CA TYR A 49 19.57 19.15 8.20
C TYR A 49 19.07 20.43 7.51
N SER A 50 17.87 20.38 6.89
CA SER A 50 17.26 21.50 6.17
C SER A 50 15.73 21.33 6.06
N VAL A 51 14.99 22.36 6.44
CA VAL A 51 13.51 22.38 6.30
C VAL A 51 13.11 22.36 4.82
N LEU A 52 13.85 23.06 3.96
CA LEU A 52 13.61 23.11 2.52
C LEU A 52 13.74 21.71 1.91
N ASP A 53 14.81 20.97 2.25
CA ASP A 53 15.08 19.62 1.76
C ASP A 53 14.00 18.62 2.20
N THR A 54 13.46 18.83 3.40
CA THR A 54 12.33 18.03 3.91
C THR A 54 11.06 18.23 3.07
N GLY A 55 10.76 19.45 2.68
CA GLY A 55 9.66 19.74 1.75
C GLY A 55 9.87 19.08 0.38
N ALA A 56 11.07 19.23 -0.17
CA ALA A 56 11.43 18.68 -1.47
C ALA A 56 11.32 17.14 -1.53
N ILE A 57 11.84 16.40 -0.51
CA ILE A 57 11.77 14.92 -0.52
C ILE A 57 10.31 14.42 -0.43
N VAL A 58 9.45 15.13 0.30
CA VAL A 58 8.02 14.77 0.41
C VAL A 58 7.32 14.96 -0.92
N THR A 59 7.56 16.09 -1.61
CA THR A 59 6.99 16.40 -2.93
C THR A 59 7.45 15.36 -3.96
N VAL A 60 8.76 15.13 -4.06
CA VAL A 60 9.35 14.17 -5.00
C VAL A 60 8.91 12.73 -4.68
N GLY A 61 8.93 12.33 -3.42
CA GLY A 61 8.49 11.01 -3.00
C GLY A 61 7.02 10.73 -3.35
N THR A 62 6.15 11.72 -3.15
CA THR A 62 4.74 11.64 -3.52
C THR A 62 4.55 11.54 -5.04
N LEU A 63 5.31 12.31 -5.82
CA LEU A 63 5.26 12.25 -7.28
C LEU A 63 5.72 10.90 -7.80
N VAL A 64 6.87 10.39 -7.31
CA VAL A 64 7.40 9.07 -7.69
C VAL A 64 6.44 7.96 -7.29
N TRP A 65 5.86 8.00 -6.07
CA TRP A 65 4.84 7.04 -5.66
C TRP A 65 3.63 7.05 -6.60
N THR A 66 3.12 8.23 -6.94
CA THR A 66 1.96 8.37 -7.83
C THR A 66 2.25 7.80 -9.22
N LEU A 67 3.41 8.10 -9.79
CA LEU A 67 3.84 7.54 -11.08
C LEU A 67 4.00 6.01 -11.03
N CYS A 68 4.56 5.49 -9.93
CA CYS A 68 4.77 4.06 -9.76
C CYS A 68 3.49 3.30 -9.44
N SER A 69 2.50 3.92 -8.79
CA SER A 69 1.31 3.25 -8.22
C SER A 69 0.55 2.39 -9.24
N PHE A 70 0.34 2.91 -10.45
CA PHE A 70 -0.32 2.19 -11.53
C PHE A 70 0.46 0.92 -11.93
N SER A 71 1.74 1.08 -12.23
CA SER A 71 2.61 -0.03 -12.64
C SER A 71 2.82 -1.03 -11.50
N LEU A 72 2.96 -0.54 -10.27
CA LEU A 72 3.12 -1.38 -9.07
C LEU A 72 1.87 -2.23 -8.82
N GLY A 73 0.67 -1.63 -8.96
CA GLY A 73 -0.59 -2.38 -8.85
C GLY A 73 -0.74 -3.48 -9.91
N ILE A 74 -0.18 -3.27 -11.12
CA ILE A 74 -0.13 -4.31 -12.16
C ILE A 74 0.82 -5.43 -11.75
N VAL A 75 2.09 -5.11 -11.48
CA VAL A 75 3.13 -6.13 -11.29
C VAL A 75 2.94 -6.95 -10.02
N THR A 76 2.44 -6.35 -8.93
CA THR A 76 2.14 -7.05 -7.68
C THR A 76 1.01 -8.06 -7.81
N TYR A 77 0.19 -7.95 -8.86
CA TYR A 77 -0.87 -8.90 -9.15
C TYR A 77 -0.33 -10.31 -9.49
N VAL A 78 0.97 -10.43 -9.77
CA VAL A 78 1.67 -11.74 -9.88
C VAL A 78 1.40 -12.64 -8.68
N THR A 79 1.18 -12.07 -7.49
CA THR A 79 0.82 -12.80 -6.26
C THR A 79 -0.42 -13.69 -6.48
N ALA A 80 -1.47 -13.18 -7.11
CA ALA A 80 -2.71 -13.94 -7.34
C ALA A 80 -2.50 -15.06 -8.36
N PHE A 81 -1.73 -14.81 -9.43
CA PHE A 81 -1.36 -15.85 -10.40
C PHE A 81 -0.54 -16.96 -9.77
N VAL A 82 0.52 -16.61 -9.04
CA VAL A 82 1.39 -17.57 -8.35
C VAL A 82 0.60 -18.40 -7.35
N ALA A 83 -0.26 -17.76 -6.55
CA ALA A 83 -1.08 -18.43 -5.55
C ALA A 83 -2.06 -19.44 -6.19
N GLN A 84 -2.76 -19.03 -7.26
CA GLN A 84 -3.70 -19.92 -7.94
C GLN A 84 -3.00 -21.06 -8.69
N TYR A 85 -1.87 -20.79 -9.37
CA TYR A 85 -1.10 -21.86 -10.04
C TYR A 85 -0.49 -22.84 -9.03
N ARG A 86 -0.06 -22.35 -7.86
CA ARG A 86 0.40 -23.22 -6.76
C ARG A 86 -0.74 -24.11 -6.27
N GLY A 87 -1.92 -23.53 -6.03
CA GLY A 87 -3.10 -24.29 -5.60
C GLY A 87 -3.56 -25.33 -6.61
N ALA A 88 -3.44 -25.02 -7.91
CA ALA A 88 -3.78 -25.91 -9.03
C ALA A 88 -2.69 -26.93 -9.35
N GLU A 89 -1.60 -27.00 -8.56
CA GLU A 89 -0.45 -27.90 -8.78
C GLU A 89 0.19 -27.74 -10.17
N GLN A 90 0.26 -26.49 -10.67
CA GLN A 90 0.88 -26.15 -11.94
C GLN A 90 2.16 -25.31 -11.78
N PRO A 91 3.22 -25.84 -11.17
CA PRO A 91 4.43 -25.09 -10.81
C PRO A 91 5.13 -24.49 -12.05
N GLY A 92 5.10 -25.15 -13.19
CA GLY A 92 5.71 -24.65 -14.43
C GLY A 92 5.10 -23.34 -14.94
N GLN A 93 3.85 -22.99 -14.56
CA GLN A 93 3.22 -21.72 -14.91
C GLN A 93 3.62 -20.57 -13.95
N ILE A 94 4.18 -20.91 -12.80
CA ILE A 94 4.65 -19.90 -11.81
C ILE A 94 5.81 -19.11 -12.41
N GLY A 95 6.82 -19.78 -12.96
CA GLY A 95 7.95 -19.10 -13.61
C GLY A 95 7.51 -18.22 -14.77
N ARG A 96 6.56 -18.70 -15.60
CA ARG A 96 5.97 -17.90 -16.68
C ARG A 96 5.30 -16.63 -16.15
N SER A 97 4.52 -16.72 -15.08
CA SER A 97 3.86 -15.58 -14.46
C SER A 97 4.84 -14.52 -13.96
N VAL A 98 5.90 -14.95 -13.29
CA VAL A 98 6.94 -14.08 -12.75
C VAL A 98 7.72 -13.40 -13.88
N MET A 99 8.13 -14.13 -14.92
CA MET A 99 8.87 -13.55 -16.05
C MET A 99 8.04 -12.50 -16.79
N HIS A 100 6.75 -12.74 -17.01
CA HIS A 100 5.88 -11.78 -17.68
C HIS A 100 5.60 -10.55 -16.79
N ALA A 101 5.53 -10.71 -15.47
CA ALA A 101 5.49 -9.59 -14.54
C ALA A 101 6.78 -8.75 -14.61
N PHE A 102 7.96 -9.37 -14.75
CA PHE A 102 9.22 -8.66 -15.01
C PHE A 102 9.19 -7.90 -16.33
N TYR A 103 8.66 -8.49 -17.41
CA TYR A 103 8.51 -7.76 -18.68
C TYR A 103 7.63 -6.53 -18.54
N LEU A 104 6.55 -6.61 -17.77
CA LEU A 104 5.69 -5.45 -17.51
C LEU A 104 6.38 -4.41 -16.63
N ALA A 105 7.16 -4.83 -15.64
CA ALA A 105 7.99 -3.92 -14.83
C ALA A 105 9.02 -3.19 -15.71
N MET A 106 9.71 -3.90 -16.60
CA MET A 106 10.68 -3.30 -17.53
C MET A 106 10.00 -2.39 -18.54
N ALA A 107 8.85 -2.78 -19.08
CA ALA A 107 8.06 -1.94 -20.00
C ALA A 107 7.54 -0.66 -19.33
N SER A 108 7.35 -0.66 -18.02
CA SER A 108 6.97 0.54 -17.26
C SER A 108 8.14 1.50 -17.02
N THR A 109 9.39 1.03 -17.08
CA THR A 109 10.57 1.85 -16.79
C THR A 109 10.66 3.13 -17.63
N PRO A 110 10.45 3.13 -18.95
CA PRO A 110 10.46 4.36 -19.74
C PRO A 110 9.46 5.40 -19.25
N PHE A 111 8.24 4.98 -18.85
CA PHE A 111 7.20 5.88 -18.33
C PHE A 111 7.61 6.54 -16.99
N LEU A 112 8.45 5.87 -16.22
CA LEU A 112 8.96 6.40 -14.97
C LEU A 112 10.14 7.35 -15.18
N VAL A 113 11.04 7.04 -16.11
CA VAL A 113 12.27 7.82 -16.35
C VAL A 113 12.02 9.05 -17.22
N LEU A 114 11.15 8.96 -18.24
CA LEU A 114 10.87 10.06 -19.16
C LEU A 114 10.47 11.38 -18.47
N PRO A 115 9.62 11.40 -17.44
CA PRO A 115 9.28 12.64 -16.72
C PRO A 115 10.49 13.36 -16.15
N GLY A 116 11.59 12.66 -15.82
CA GLY A 116 12.81 13.24 -15.28
C GLY A 116 13.49 14.27 -16.21
N PHE A 117 13.20 14.24 -17.52
CA PHE A 117 13.69 15.23 -18.47
C PHE A 117 12.94 16.56 -18.42
N PHE A 118 11.70 16.57 -17.91
CA PHE A 118 10.81 17.73 -17.92
C PHE A 118 10.34 18.12 -16.51
N VAL A 119 10.83 17.43 -15.49
CA VAL A 119 10.32 17.56 -14.11
C VAL A 119 10.59 18.94 -13.51
N GLU A 120 11.71 19.59 -13.85
CA GLU A 120 12.01 20.96 -13.40
C GLU A 120 11.01 21.96 -13.97
N ASP A 121 10.75 21.89 -15.30
CA ASP A 121 9.73 22.71 -15.96
C ASP A 121 8.33 22.46 -15.37
N PHE A 122 8.03 21.23 -15.01
CA PHE A 122 6.78 20.86 -14.35
C PHE A 122 6.66 21.52 -12.98
N PHE A 123 7.72 21.52 -12.14
CA PHE A 123 7.69 22.17 -10.83
C PHE A 123 7.60 23.68 -10.94
N ILE A 124 8.32 24.30 -11.90
CA ILE A 124 8.20 25.75 -12.20
C ILE A 124 6.78 26.09 -12.64
N TRP A 125 6.18 25.31 -13.55
CA TRP A 125 4.81 25.48 -14.00
C TRP A 125 3.79 25.37 -12.85
N PHE A 126 4.10 24.51 -11.87
CA PHE A 126 3.28 24.32 -10.67
C PHE A 126 3.42 25.44 -9.64
N GLY A 127 4.32 26.42 -9.89
CA GLY A 127 4.52 27.60 -9.06
C GLY A 127 5.67 27.52 -8.06
N GLN A 128 6.55 26.52 -8.20
CA GLN A 128 7.75 26.43 -7.37
C GLN A 128 8.80 27.49 -7.81
N SER A 129 9.64 27.94 -6.86
CA SER A 129 10.78 28.79 -7.21
C SER A 129 11.79 28.03 -8.06
N PRO A 130 12.54 28.69 -8.97
CA PRO A 130 13.54 28.03 -9.81
C PRO A 130 14.60 27.26 -9.02
N GLU A 131 14.99 27.75 -7.85
CA GLU A 131 15.97 27.11 -6.97
C GLU A 131 15.41 25.79 -6.38
N LEU A 132 14.16 25.82 -5.88
CA LEU A 132 13.50 24.64 -5.34
C LEU A 132 13.21 23.62 -6.46
N ALA A 133 12.72 24.08 -7.61
CA ALA A 133 12.44 23.22 -8.77
C ALA A 133 13.69 22.49 -9.27
N SER A 134 14.85 23.15 -9.25
CA SER A 134 16.12 22.51 -9.61
C SER A 134 16.53 21.45 -8.58
N ALA A 135 16.42 21.74 -7.28
CA ALA A 135 16.72 20.77 -6.22
C ALA A 135 15.77 19.55 -6.28
N GLU A 136 14.46 19.79 -6.44
CA GLU A 136 13.46 18.74 -6.63
C GLU A 136 13.70 17.94 -7.91
N GLY A 137 14.16 18.59 -8.99
CA GLY A 137 14.51 17.96 -10.26
C GLY A 137 15.68 16.98 -10.12
N VAL A 138 16.75 17.39 -9.44
CA VAL A 138 17.90 16.51 -9.14
C VAL A 138 17.45 15.34 -8.27
N CYS A 139 16.72 15.63 -7.20
CA CYS A 139 16.17 14.61 -6.31
C CYS A 139 15.30 13.60 -7.07
N PHE A 140 14.38 14.05 -7.93
CA PHE A 140 13.53 13.18 -8.74
C PHE A 140 14.34 12.25 -9.65
N ARG A 141 15.33 12.77 -10.36
CA ARG A 141 16.17 11.97 -11.26
C ARG A 141 16.94 10.86 -10.53
N ILE A 142 17.29 11.07 -9.27
CA ILE A 142 17.89 10.05 -8.41
C ILE A 142 16.80 9.11 -7.88
N TYR A 143 15.78 9.67 -7.25
CA TYR A 143 14.76 8.92 -6.50
C TYR A 143 13.92 7.99 -7.37
N ILE A 144 13.77 8.31 -8.68
CA ILE A 144 13.00 7.47 -9.62
C ILE A 144 13.59 6.06 -9.77
N TRP A 145 14.90 5.88 -9.55
CA TRP A 145 15.54 4.57 -9.54
C TRP A 145 15.10 3.70 -8.37
N SER A 146 14.65 4.31 -7.27
CA SER A 146 13.99 3.57 -6.18
C SER A 146 12.64 3.05 -6.62
N GLY A 147 11.89 3.82 -7.43
CA GLY A 147 10.62 3.40 -8.03
C GLY A 147 10.77 2.16 -8.93
N ILE A 148 11.81 2.12 -9.76
CA ILE A 148 12.14 0.93 -10.55
C ILE A 148 12.46 -0.26 -9.64
N GLY A 149 13.26 -0.04 -8.59
CA GLY A 149 13.54 -1.03 -7.55
C GLY A 149 12.24 -1.54 -6.88
N MET A 150 11.27 -0.66 -6.64
CA MET A 150 9.95 -1.03 -6.11
C MET A 150 9.18 -1.97 -7.04
N LEU A 151 9.19 -1.72 -8.36
CA LEU A 151 8.53 -2.61 -9.33
C LEU A 151 9.16 -4.00 -9.33
N ILE A 152 10.51 -4.06 -9.35
CA ILE A 152 11.25 -5.33 -9.27
C ILE A 152 10.92 -6.06 -7.96
N ASN A 153 10.96 -5.35 -6.82
CA ASN A 153 10.57 -5.92 -5.52
C ASN A 153 9.12 -6.39 -5.54
N GLY A 154 8.20 -5.65 -6.17
CA GLY A 154 6.80 -6.06 -6.31
C GLY A 154 6.64 -7.42 -7.00
N VAL A 155 7.46 -7.72 -8.01
CA VAL A 155 7.48 -9.02 -8.68
C VAL A 155 8.10 -10.10 -7.80
N LEU A 156 9.27 -9.85 -7.20
CA LEU A 156 10.01 -10.83 -6.37
C LEU A 156 9.24 -11.17 -5.10
N GLU A 157 8.75 -10.16 -4.39
CA GLU A 157 7.91 -10.34 -3.21
C GLU A 157 6.57 -10.99 -3.56
N GLY A 158 6.00 -10.62 -4.71
CA GLY A 158 4.77 -11.23 -5.22
C GLY A 158 4.89 -12.74 -5.42
N LEU A 159 6.04 -13.22 -5.90
CA LEU A 159 6.34 -14.65 -5.95
C LEU A 159 6.35 -15.25 -4.54
N LEU A 160 7.10 -14.66 -3.59
CA LEU A 160 7.22 -15.20 -2.23
C LEU A 160 5.87 -15.19 -1.49
N ILE A 161 5.10 -14.10 -1.63
CA ILE A 161 3.77 -13.96 -1.02
C ILE A 161 2.81 -14.98 -1.64
N GLY A 162 2.80 -15.14 -2.96
CA GLY A 162 1.99 -16.15 -3.66
C GLY A 162 2.33 -17.59 -3.26
N LEU A 163 3.56 -17.83 -2.86
CA LEU A 163 4.00 -19.10 -2.27
C LEU A 163 3.73 -19.18 -0.75
N GLU A 164 3.10 -18.17 -0.15
CA GLU A 164 2.91 -18.04 1.31
C GLU A 164 4.21 -18.06 2.11
N LYS A 165 5.36 -17.79 1.47
CA LYS A 165 6.69 -17.67 2.09
C LYS A 165 6.92 -16.20 2.50
N THR A 166 6.20 -15.72 3.51
CA THR A 166 6.16 -14.29 3.87
C THR A 166 7.27 -13.85 4.83
N ARG A 167 7.86 -14.78 5.59
CA ARG A 167 8.98 -14.47 6.50
C ARG A 167 10.21 -13.89 5.79
N PRO A 168 10.66 -14.43 4.63
CA PRO A 168 11.74 -13.83 3.86
C PRO A 168 11.42 -12.40 3.37
N VAL A 169 10.15 -12.13 3.01
CA VAL A 169 9.70 -10.78 2.64
C VAL A 169 9.87 -9.81 3.81
N MET A 170 9.44 -10.23 5.00
CA MET A 170 9.65 -9.43 6.23
C MET A 170 11.15 -9.18 6.49
N ALA A 171 11.97 -10.22 6.40
CA ALA A 171 13.42 -10.08 6.61
C ALA A 171 14.06 -9.11 5.59
N ALA A 172 13.66 -9.17 4.32
CA ALA A 172 14.13 -8.25 3.28
C ALA A 172 13.75 -6.79 3.57
N ASN A 173 12.52 -6.55 4.04
CA ASN A 173 12.05 -5.21 4.38
C ASN A 173 12.74 -4.66 5.64
N ILE A 174 12.93 -5.48 6.67
CA ILE A 174 13.71 -5.09 7.87
C ILE A 174 15.16 -4.75 7.47
N TYR A 175 15.80 -5.59 6.65
CA TYR A 175 17.15 -5.35 6.15
C TYR A 175 17.24 -4.03 5.39
N ALA A 176 16.31 -3.77 4.46
CA ALA A 176 16.29 -2.54 3.68
C ALA A 176 16.09 -1.30 4.57
N THR A 177 15.20 -1.38 5.55
CA THR A 177 14.95 -0.28 6.48
C THR A 177 16.18 0.04 7.31
N ILE A 178 16.84 -0.97 7.88
CA ILE A 178 18.07 -0.76 8.67
C ILE A 178 19.17 -0.18 7.77
N LEU A 179 19.34 -0.72 6.58
CA LEU A 179 20.36 -0.23 5.62
C LEU A 179 20.07 1.21 5.22
N ASN A 180 18.82 1.57 4.92
CA ASN A 180 18.42 2.93 4.58
C ASN A 180 18.74 3.90 5.73
N VAL A 181 18.30 3.61 6.96
CA VAL A 181 18.58 4.47 8.13
C VAL A 181 20.07 4.71 8.34
N ILE A 182 20.92 3.69 8.15
CA ILE A 182 22.36 3.83 8.25
C ILE A 182 22.90 4.71 7.13
N LEU A 183 22.46 4.48 5.90
CA LEU A 183 22.89 5.24 4.72
C LEU A 183 22.41 6.69 4.78
N ASP A 184 21.19 6.94 5.24
CA ASP A 184 20.66 8.30 5.44
C ASP A 184 21.56 9.09 6.40
N TYR A 185 21.86 8.50 7.56
CA TYR A 185 22.74 9.17 8.51
C TYR A 185 24.12 9.49 7.91
N ILE A 186 24.71 8.55 7.15
CA ILE A 186 26.03 8.72 6.54
C ILE A 186 25.99 9.74 5.39
N LEU A 187 25.00 9.67 4.49
CA LEU A 187 24.99 10.45 3.26
C LEU A 187 24.37 11.85 3.47
N ILE A 188 23.38 12.00 4.34
CA ILE A 188 22.78 13.32 4.63
C ILE A 188 23.80 14.21 5.35
N PHE A 189 24.42 13.70 6.43
CA PHE A 189 25.27 14.52 7.30
C PHE A 189 26.75 14.49 6.88
N GLY A 190 27.17 13.52 6.10
CA GLY A 190 28.57 13.31 5.72
C GLY A 190 29.41 12.74 6.86
N ILE A 191 30.09 11.63 6.66
CA ILE A 191 30.97 11.01 7.67
C ILE A 191 32.31 10.66 7.05
N GLY A 192 33.37 11.09 7.70
CA GLY A 192 34.76 10.83 7.26
C GLY A 192 35.07 11.48 5.92
N PRO A 193 35.45 10.73 4.86
CA PRO A 193 35.77 11.30 3.55
C PRO A 193 34.55 11.68 2.71
N LEU A 194 33.33 11.30 3.13
CA LEU A 194 32.10 11.59 2.39
C LEU A 194 31.58 12.97 2.77
N PRO A 195 31.35 13.87 1.79
CA PRO A 195 30.71 15.16 2.05
C PRO A 195 29.25 14.99 2.44
N ALA A 196 28.71 15.97 3.18
CA ALA A 196 27.27 16.05 3.45
C ALA A 196 26.52 16.31 2.12
N MET A 197 25.57 15.44 1.79
CA MET A 197 24.83 15.48 0.52
C MET A 197 23.36 15.93 0.71
N GLY A 198 22.89 16.08 1.96
CA GLY A 198 21.53 16.54 2.24
C GLY A 198 20.45 15.74 1.50
N LEU A 199 19.61 16.44 0.71
CA LEU A 199 18.53 15.87 -0.09
C LEU A 199 18.98 14.78 -1.08
N GLU A 200 20.11 14.99 -1.76
CA GLU A 200 20.66 13.98 -2.68
C GLU A 200 21.09 12.73 -1.91
N GLY A 201 21.68 12.91 -0.72
CA GLY A 201 22.09 11.82 0.16
C GLY A 201 20.93 10.93 0.58
N ALA A 202 19.81 11.50 1.01
CA ALA A 202 18.58 10.78 1.33
C ALA A 202 18.03 10.02 0.11
N SER A 203 18.05 10.68 -1.06
CA SER A 203 17.59 10.05 -2.31
C SER A 203 18.43 8.83 -2.68
N TRP A 204 19.76 8.93 -2.61
CA TRP A 204 20.67 7.79 -2.86
C TRP A 204 20.54 6.69 -1.82
N ALA A 205 20.38 7.03 -0.54
CA ALA A 205 20.18 6.03 0.52
C ALA A 205 18.95 5.16 0.24
N THR A 206 17.84 5.78 -0.14
CA THR A 206 16.60 5.05 -0.51
C THR A 206 16.80 4.18 -1.76
N VAL A 207 17.47 4.70 -2.80
CA VAL A 207 17.77 3.91 -4.01
C VAL A 207 18.61 2.69 -3.67
N ILE A 208 19.72 2.88 -2.96
CA ILE A 208 20.62 1.78 -2.58
C ILE A 208 19.88 0.74 -1.73
N ALA A 209 19.10 1.17 -0.74
CA ALA A 209 18.32 0.27 0.11
C ALA A 209 17.29 -0.56 -0.69
N MET A 210 16.57 0.06 -1.64
CA MET A 210 15.59 -0.64 -2.49
C MET A 210 16.24 -1.67 -3.42
N TRP A 211 17.38 -1.36 -4.02
CA TRP A 211 18.12 -2.30 -4.85
C TRP A 211 18.79 -3.41 -4.03
N ALA A 212 19.37 -3.08 -2.86
CA ALA A 212 19.91 -4.08 -1.94
C ALA A 212 18.82 -5.08 -1.49
N LYS A 213 17.59 -4.58 -1.21
CA LYS A 213 16.43 -5.42 -0.96
C LYS A 213 16.13 -6.36 -2.12
N SER A 214 16.18 -5.85 -3.37
CA SER A 214 15.96 -6.67 -4.57
C SER A 214 16.97 -7.80 -4.67
N PHE A 215 18.24 -7.51 -4.47
CA PHE A 215 19.31 -8.52 -4.48
C PHE A 215 19.17 -9.53 -3.34
N TYR A 216 18.83 -9.07 -2.13
CA TYR A 216 18.58 -9.97 -1.01
C TYR A 216 17.41 -10.92 -1.30
N THR A 217 16.29 -10.38 -1.77
CA THR A 217 15.09 -11.17 -2.10
C THR A 217 15.38 -12.18 -3.22
N LEU A 218 16.10 -11.77 -4.25
CA LEU A 218 16.54 -12.66 -5.32
C LEU A 218 17.45 -13.79 -4.79
N ALA A 219 18.41 -13.47 -3.92
CA ALA A 219 19.29 -14.46 -3.30
C ALA A 219 18.51 -15.48 -2.45
N VAL A 220 17.44 -15.05 -1.78
CA VAL A 220 16.54 -15.94 -1.06
C VAL A 220 15.76 -16.83 -2.03
N ILE A 221 15.21 -16.26 -3.12
CA ILE A 221 14.45 -17.03 -4.13
C ILE A 221 15.31 -18.13 -4.75
N ILE A 222 16.56 -17.83 -5.10
CA ILE A 222 17.50 -18.81 -5.70
C ILE A 222 17.74 -20.01 -4.76
N ARG A 223 17.58 -19.83 -3.45
CA ARG A 223 17.75 -20.89 -2.44
C ARG A 223 16.47 -21.69 -2.15
N ILE A 224 15.36 -21.38 -2.81
CA ILE A 224 14.10 -22.13 -2.64
C ILE A 224 14.26 -23.52 -3.29
N PRO A 225 14.05 -24.62 -2.56
CA PRO A 225 14.24 -25.98 -3.12
C PRO A 225 13.37 -26.26 -4.34
N GLU A 226 12.13 -25.71 -4.36
CA GLU A 226 11.16 -25.91 -5.41
C GLU A 226 11.42 -25.05 -6.66
N LEU A 227 12.44 -24.17 -6.65
CA LEU A 227 12.72 -23.24 -7.73
C LEU A 227 12.87 -23.91 -9.11
N SER A 228 13.50 -25.10 -9.13
CA SER A 228 13.70 -25.87 -10.35
C SER A 228 12.40 -26.34 -11.02
N THR A 229 11.31 -26.46 -10.23
CA THR A 229 10.00 -26.89 -10.73
C THR A 229 9.21 -25.76 -11.38
N PHE A 230 9.61 -24.50 -11.17
CA PHE A 230 8.89 -23.34 -11.68
C PHE A 230 9.14 -23.04 -13.16
N ASP A 231 10.09 -23.73 -13.81
CA ASP A 231 10.39 -23.66 -15.24
C ASP A 231 10.51 -22.23 -15.80
N PHE A 232 11.37 -21.42 -15.15
CA PHE A 232 11.60 -20.03 -15.59
C PHE A 232 12.09 -19.94 -17.05
N ARG A 233 12.74 -20.98 -17.57
CA ARG A 233 13.23 -21.00 -18.96
C ARG A 233 12.09 -20.92 -19.97
N LYS A 234 10.98 -21.61 -19.73
CA LYS A 234 9.76 -21.47 -20.57
C LYS A 234 9.13 -20.09 -20.43
N GLY A 235 9.27 -19.46 -19.24
CA GLY A 235 8.79 -18.11 -18.99
C GLY A 235 9.56 -17.02 -19.74
N VAL A 236 10.79 -17.26 -20.17
CA VAL A 236 11.60 -16.32 -20.99
C VAL A 236 11.01 -16.12 -22.39
N SER A 237 10.28 -17.09 -22.92
CA SER A 237 9.57 -16.89 -24.19
C SER A 237 8.44 -15.88 -24.01
N PHE A 238 8.46 -14.81 -24.81
CA PHE A 238 7.44 -13.78 -24.79
C PHE A 238 6.10 -14.36 -25.29
N ASP A 239 5.07 -14.21 -24.45
CA ASP A 239 3.72 -14.65 -24.78
C ASP A 239 2.72 -13.48 -24.66
N GLY A 240 2.35 -12.93 -25.81
CA GLY A 240 1.39 -11.82 -25.86
C GLY A 240 0.00 -12.19 -25.34
N GLY A 241 -0.42 -13.45 -25.45
CA GLY A 241 -1.69 -13.93 -24.89
C GLY A 241 -1.66 -13.90 -23.35
N PHE A 242 -0.55 -14.34 -22.75
CA PHE A 242 -0.36 -14.29 -21.31
C PHE A 242 -0.26 -12.84 -20.81
N ILE A 243 0.46 -11.95 -21.50
CA ILE A 243 0.53 -10.53 -21.15
C ILE A 243 -0.85 -9.89 -21.20
N ARG A 244 -1.62 -10.11 -22.26
CA ARG A 244 -2.99 -9.61 -22.36
C ARG A 244 -3.86 -10.04 -21.19
N ARG A 245 -3.74 -11.29 -20.79
CA ARG A 245 -4.44 -11.85 -19.63
C ARG A 245 -3.94 -11.24 -18.33
N PHE A 246 -2.62 -11.12 -18.15
CA PHE A 246 -2.03 -10.49 -16.99
C PHE A 246 -2.53 -9.05 -16.85
N LEU A 247 -2.54 -8.28 -17.93
CA LEU A 247 -3.07 -6.92 -17.97
C LEU A 247 -4.59 -6.85 -17.73
N PHE A 248 -5.33 -7.86 -18.20
CA PHE A 248 -6.79 -7.92 -17.97
C PHE A 248 -7.13 -8.01 -16.47
N PHE A 249 -6.36 -8.75 -15.69
CA PHE A 249 -6.57 -8.90 -14.26
C PHE A 249 -5.76 -7.90 -13.42
N GLY A 250 -4.52 -7.62 -13.80
CA GLY A 250 -3.61 -6.73 -13.07
C GLY A 250 -3.84 -5.25 -13.39
N GLY A 251 -4.19 -4.91 -14.64
CA GLY A 251 -4.46 -3.54 -15.07
C GLY A 251 -5.49 -2.81 -14.20
N PRO A 252 -6.65 -3.42 -13.95
CA PRO A 252 -7.63 -2.84 -13.03
C PRO A 252 -7.07 -2.60 -11.62
N SER A 253 -6.23 -3.49 -11.09
CA SER A 253 -5.60 -3.29 -9.78
C SER A 253 -4.69 -2.05 -9.75
N GLY A 254 -3.93 -1.80 -10.82
CA GLY A 254 -3.13 -0.59 -10.96
C GLY A 254 -4.00 0.66 -11.07
N LEU A 255 -5.05 0.60 -11.89
CA LEU A 255 -5.99 1.70 -12.04
C LEU A 255 -6.73 2.03 -10.73
N GLN A 256 -7.09 1.02 -9.94
CA GLN A 256 -7.71 1.22 -8.63
C GLN A 256 -6.79 2.01 -7.69
N TRP A 257 -5.51 1.64 -7.58
CA TRP A 257 -4.57 2.37 -6.72
C TRP A 257 -4.39 3.83 -7.15
N PHE A 258 -4.33 4.06 -8.46
CA PHE A 258 -4.24 5.41 -9.00
C PHE A 258 -5.48 6.25 -8.70
N ILE A 259 -6.69 5.70 -8.90
CA ILE A 259 -7.96 6.38 -8.60
C ILE A 259 -8.08 6.70 -7.10
N GLU A 260 -7.76 5.74 -6.24
CA GLU A 260 -7.79 5.90 -4.80
C GLU A 260 -6.82 7.01 -4.33
N GLY A 261 -5.59 6.98 -4.87
CA GLY A 261 -4.60 8.02 -4.62
C GLY A 261 -5.08 9.41 -5.04
N LEU A 262 -5.66 9.54 -6.24
CA LEU A 262 -6.20 10.81 -6.74
C LEU A 262 -7.35 11.34 -5.85
N ALA A 263 -8.23 10.48 -5.38
CA ALA A 263 -9.34 10.88 -4.50
C ALA A 263 -8.83 11.45 -3.16
N ILE A 264 -7.80 10.81 -2.58
CA ILE A 264 -7.17 11.28 -1.34
C ILE A 264 -6.39 12.58 -1.57
N VAL A 265 -5.64 12.70 -2.66
CA VAL A 265 -4.93 13.95 -3.02
C VAL A 265 -5.93 15.10 -3.20
N TYR A 266 -7.06 14.88 -3.88
CA TYR A 266 -8.10 15.87 -4.01
C TYR A 266 -8.67 16.30 -2.65
N PHE A 267 -8.96 15.35 -1.76
CA PHE A 267 -9.43 15.65 -0.41
C PHE A 267 -8.42 16.51 0.38
N ILE A 268 -7.12 16.16 0.34
CA ILE A 268 -6.06 16.93 1.00
C ILE A 268 -5.97 18.35 0.39
N ALA A 269 -6.09 18.49 -0.93
CA ALA A 269 -6.08 19.79 -1.61
C ALA A 269 -7.27 20.66 -1.19
N VAL A 270 -8.44 20.07 -0.96
CA VAL A 270 -9.59 20.80 -0.39
C VAL A 270 -9.27 21.30 1.02
N MET A 271 -8.71 20.46 1.88
CA MET A 271 -8.30 20.89 3.23
C MET A 271 -7.28 22.02 3.19
N GLY A 272 -6.35 21.99 2.24
CA GLY A 272 -5.36 23.07 2.04
C GLY A 272 -6.02 24.40 1.63
N ARG A 273 -7.07 24.36 0.79
CA ARG A 273 -7.83 25.57 0.41
C ARG A 273 -8.63 26.19 1.57
N LEU A 274 -9.03 25.38 2.56
CA LEU A 274 -9.73 25.86 3.74
C LEU A 274 -8.81 26.54 4.76
N GLY A 275 -7.50 26.35 4.64
CA GLY A 275 -6.47 26.97 5.47
C GLY A 275 -5.47 25.98 6.06
N GLU A 276 -4.31 26.51 6.45
CA GLU A 276 -3.18 25.74 6.96
C GLU A 276 -3.55 24.90 8.20
N VAL A 277 -4.41 25.42 9.06
CA VAL A 277 -4.86 24.74 10.28
C VAL A 277 -5.60 23.43 9.96
N TYR A 278 -6.50 23.44 8.94
CA TYR A 278 -7.25 22.24 8.54
C TYR A 278 -6.37 21.24 7.80
N LEU A 279 -5.43 21.72 6.99
CA LEU A 279 -4.46 20.89 6.30
C LEU A 279 -3.56 20.16 7.30
N THR A 280 -3.02 20.89 8.28
CA THR A 280 -2.15 20.33 9.32
C THR A 280 -2.91 19.33 10.19
N ALA A 281 -4.13 19.67 10.63
CA ALA A 281 -4.96 18.76 11.42
C ALA A 281 -5.30 17.46 10.65
N THR A 282 -5.61 17.57 9.35
CA THR A 282 -5.88 16.42 8.48
C THR A 282 -4.63 15.55 8.30
N SER A 283 -3.48 16.17 8.05
CA SER A 283 -2.20 15.47 7.88
C SER A 283 -1.81 14.70 9.14
N LEU A 284 -2.00 15.29 10.33
CA LEU A 284 -1.76 14.63 11.60
C LEU A 284 -2.75 13.48 11.84
N ALA A 285 -4.04 13.68 11.58
CA ALA A 285 -5.05 12.63 11.72
C ALA A 285 -4.74 11.44 10.79
N PHE A 286 -4.32 11.67 9.55
CA PHE A 286 -3.88 10.61 8.64
C PHE A 286 -2.59 9.92 9.09
N SER A 287 -1.62 10.68 9.62
CA SER A 287 -0.38 10.08 10.17
C SER A 287 -0.67 9.14 11.33
N ILE A 288 -1.62 9.49 12.19
CA ILE A 288 -2.09 8.63 13.28
C ILE A 288 -2.81 7.40 12.71
N ASN A 289 -3.67 7.58 11.70
CA ASN A 289 -4.38 6.48 11.05
C ASN A 289 -3.45 5.45 10.40
N LEU A 290 -2.30 5.86 9.88
CA LEU A 290 -1.32 4.94 9.26
C LEU A 290 -0.91 3.81 10.21
N LEU A 291 -0.90 4.03 11.53
CA LEU A 291 -0.59 2.99 12.52
C LEU A 291 -1.58 1.83 12.48
N ALA A 292 -2.84 2.11 12.20
CA ALA A 292 -3.88 1.08 12.06
C ALA A 292 -3.97 0.55 10.62
N PHE A 293 -3.90 1.42 9.62
CA PHE A 293 -4.11 1.11 8.22
C PHE A 293 -3.00 0.20 7.64
N VAL A 294 -1.73 0.57 7.87
CA VAL A 294 -0.58 -0.11 7.22
C VAL A 294 -0.49 -1.61 7.57
N PRO A 295 -0.64 -2.03 8.85
CA PRO A 295 -0.66 -3.46 9.17
C PRO A 295 -1.84 -4.21 8.54
N ILE A 296 -3.03 -3.59 8.48
CA ILE A 296 -4.21 -4.22 7.85
C ILE A 296 -4.02 -4.40 6.34
N TYR A 297 -3.32 -3.47 5.69
CA TYR A 297 -2.94 -3.62 4.30
C TYR A 297 -2.03 -4.86 4.09
N GLY A 298 -1.05 -5.08 4.97
CA GLY A 298 -0.22 -6.28 4.99
C GLY A 298 -1.03 -7.58 5.19
N LEU A 299 -2.05 -7.56 6.06
CA LEU A 299 -3.01 -8.66 6.22
C LEU A 299 -3.74 -8.95 4.91
N GLY A 300 -4.18 -7.91 4.20
CA GLY A 300 -4.85 -8.02 2.90
C GLY A 300 -3.98 -8.70 1.84
N MET A 301 -2.69 -8.34 1.76
CA MET A 301 -1.74 -8.99 0.85
C MET A 301 -1.63 -10.51 1.10
N GLY A 302 -1.48 -10.91 2.37
CA GLY A 302 -1.44 -12.32 2.76
C GLY A 302 -2.74 -13.05 2.44
N LEU A 303 -3.88 -12.41 2.70
CA LEU A 303 -5.20 -12.99 2.41
C LEU A 303 -5.40 -13.20 0.91
N THR A 304 -4.96 -12.27 0.06
CA THR A 304 -5.04 -12.43 -1.41
C THR A 304 -4.34 -13.71 -1.87
N SER A 305 -3.18 -14.01 -1.30
CA SER A 305 -2.44 -15.25 -1.57
C SER A 305 -3.19 -16.49 -1.08
N ILE A 306 -3.66 -16.49 0.17
CA ILE A 306 -4.38 -17.63 0.75
C ILE A 306 -5.66 -17.92 -0.07
N ILE A 307 -6.43 -16.90 -0.42
CA ILE A 307 -7.64 -17.05 -1.23
C ILE A 307 -7.29 -17.61 -2.62
N GLY A 308 -6.27 -17.03 -3.29
CA GLY A 308 -5.82 -17.52 -4.59
C GLY A 308 -5.43 -19.01 -4.55
N ASN A 309 -4.65 -19.40 -3.55
CA ASN A 309 -4.23 -20.80 -3.36
C ASN A 309 -5.44 -21.73 -3.14
N GLN A 310 -6.38 -21.35 -2.27
CA GLN A 310 -7.56 -22.18 -2.00
C GLN A 310 -8.50 -22.29 -3.20
N LEU A 311 -8.65 -21.23 -3.99
CA LEU A 311 -9.43 -21.28 -5.22
C LEU A 311 -8.73 -22.10 -6.32
N GLY A 312 -7.38 -22.07 -6.35
CA GLY A 312 -6.59 -22.96 -7.21
C GLY A 312 -6.83 -24.44 -6.88
N GLN A 313 -6.93 -24.78 -5.58
CA GLN A 313 -7.27 -26.11 -5.06
C GLN A 313 -8.76 -26.48 -5.20
N GLU A 314 -9.60 -25.59 -5.72
CA GLU A 314 -11.07 -25.75 -5.77
C GLU A 314 -11.72 -25.89 -4.38
N ASN A 315 -11.05 -25.44 -3.32
CA ASN A 315 -11.50 -25.57 -1.94
C ASN A 315 -12.18 -24.27 -1.44
N SER A 316 -13.39 -24.02 -1.96
CA SER A 316 -14.19 -22.84 -1.61
C SER A 316 -14.54 -22.73 -0.13
N ALA A 317 -14.65 -23.87 0.58
CA ALA A 317 -14.97 -23.88 2.01
C ALA A 317 -13.81 -23.31 2.85
N MET A 318 -12.58 -23.69 2.51
CA MET A 318 -11.38 -23.17 3.16
C MET A 318 -11.13 -21.71 2.82
N ALA A 319 -11.39 -21.30 1.58
CA ALA A 319 -11.34 -19.89 1.18
C ALA A 319 -12.29 -19.01 2.02
N LYS A 320 -13.55 -19.45 2.21
CA LYS A 320 -14.50 -18.76 3.10
C LYS A 320 -13.99 -18.67 4.54
N ARG A 321 -13.43 -19.76 5.05
CA ARG A 321 -12.90 -19.79 6.43
C ARG A 321 -11.75 -18.81 6.61
N ALA A 322 -10.78 -18.79 5.69
CA ALA A 322 -9.67 -17.84 5.70
C ALA A 322 -10.16 -16.39 5.69
N MET A 323 -11.15 -16.07 4.86
CA MET A 323 -11.78 -14.74 4.82
C MET A 323 -12.37 -14.34 6.18
N TYR A 324 -13.13 -15.23 6.84
CA TYR A 324 -13.73 -14.90 8.16
C TYR A 324 -12.67 -14.78 9.25
N SER A 325 -11.60 -15.60 9.19
CA SER A 325 -10.47 -15.48 10.12
C SER A 325 -9.74 -14.15 9.94
N ALA A 326 -9.46 -13.74 8.69
CA ALA A 326 -8.85 -12.46 8.39
C ALA A 326 -9.75 -11.28 8.80
N LEU A 327 -11.06 -11.38 8.58
CA LEU A 327 -12.02 -10.35 8.99
C LEU A 327 -12.04 -10.18 10.51
N PHE A 328 -12.00 -11.30 11.26
CA PHE A 328 -11.93 -11.24 12.71
C PHE A 328 -10.62 -10.56 13.18
N ILE A 329 -9.48 -10.93 12.60
CA ILE A 329 -8.18 -10.31 12.91
C ILE A 329 -8.21 -8.81 12.61
N ALA A 330 -8.68 -8.42 11.43
CA ALA A 330 -8.74 -7.03 10.99
C ALA A 330 -9.61 -6.18 11.92
N VAL A 331 -10.85 -6.64 12.21
CA VAL A 331 -11.78 -5.92 13.08
C VAL A 331 -11.26 -5.87 14.52
N ALA A 332 -10.70 -6.95 15.05
CA ALA A 332 -10.13 -6.96 16.40
C ALA A 332 -8.94 -5.98 16.52
N PHE A 333 -8.06 -5.97 15.52
CA PHE A 333 -6.90 -5.08 15.47
C PHE A 333 -7.33 -3.61 15.37
N THR A 334 -8.23 -3.27 14.44
CA THR A 334 -8.71 -1.89 14.28
C THR A 334 -9.56 -1.43 15.46
N SER A 335 -10.33 -2.32 16.10
CA SER A 335 -11.08 -1.99 17.32
C SER A 335 -10.16 -1.56 18.47
N PHE A 336 -8.96 -2.15 18.57
CA PHE A 336 -7.95 -1.70 19.53
C PHE A 336 -7.57 -0.23 19.26
N PHE A 337 -7.34 0.14 18.00
CA PHE A 337 -7.02 1.53 17.65
C PHE A 337 -8.21 2.48 17.84
N VAL A 338 -9.44 2.02 17.55
CA VAL A 338 -10.66 2.81 17.85
C VAL A 338 -10.72 3.16 19.33
N VAL A 339 -10.51 2.19 20.21
CA VAL A 339 -10.46 2.42 21.66
C VAL A 339 -9.34 3.41 22.02
N LEU A 340 -8.16 3.24 21.40
CA LEU A 340 -7.02 4.13 21.64
C LEU A 340 -7.30 5.58 21.19
N TYR A 341 -7.90 5.75 20.00
CA TYR A 341 -8.22 7.08 19.45
C TYR A 341 -9.35 7.79 20.21
N THR A 342 -10.30 7.03 20.78
CA THR A 342 -11.46 7.61 21.46
C THR A 342 -11.25 7.81 22.95
N LEU A 343 -10.55 6.90 23.64
CA LEU A 343 -10.35 6.97 25.09
C LEU A 343 -9.03 7.60 25.50
N PHE A 344 -8.00 7.52 24.65
CA PHE A 344 -6.65 8.00 24.96
C PHE A 344 -6.06 8.94 23.89
N PRO A 345 -6.85 9.87 23.31
CA PRO A 345 -6.37 10.74 22.23
C PRO A 345 -5.19 11.63 22.70
N ALA A 346 -5.23 12.12 23.93
CA ALA A 346 -4.17 12.95 24.48
C ALA A 346 -2.80 12.25 24.51
N ALA A 347 -2.76 10.95 24.81
CA ALA A 347 -1.52 10.18 24.82
C ALA A 347 -0.88 10.08 23.42
N ILE A 348 -1.71 9.99 22.37
CA ILE A 348 -1.22 9.95 20.97
C ILE A 348 -0.75 11.34 20.55
N LEU A 349 -1.47 12.38 20.92
CA LEU A 349 -1.19 13.74 20.52
C LEU A 349 0.05 14.32 21.23
N THR A 350 0.45 13.81 22.42
CA THR A 350 1.67 14.24 23.08
C THR A 350 2.92 14.03 22.22
N LEU A 351 2.94 13.00 21.37
CA LEU A 351 4.04 12.72 20.44
C LEU A 351 4.22 13.80 19.35
N HIS A 352 3.17 14.56 19.07
CA HIS A 352 3.15 15.58 18.01
C HIS A 352 3.17 17.01 18.55
N ARG A 353 3.01 17.16 19.89
CA ARG A 353 2.85 18.46 20.54
C ARG A 353 4.07 19.38 20.39
N GLU A 354 5.27 18.82 20.43
CA GLU A 354 6.52 19.58 20.33
C GLU A 354 6.90 19.92 18.88
N GLN A 355 6.27 19.25 17.91
CA GLN A 355 6.62 19.37 16.50
C GLN A 355 5.71 20.33 15.73
N THR A 356 4.62 20.80 16.35
CA THR A 356 3.59 21.60 15.66
C THR A 356 3.49 22.99 16.30
N GLN A 357 3.71 24.04 15.50
CA GLN A 357 3.46 25.41 15.91
C GLN A 357 1.96 25.61 16.17
N ASP A 358 1.61 26.41 17.17
CA ASP A 358 0.22 26.69 17.57
C ASP A 358 -0.65 25.44 17.84
N PHE A 359 -0.05 24.38 18.40
CA PHE A 359 -0.72 23.11 18.68
C PHE A 359 -2.06 23.28 19.44
N ALA A 360 -2.14 24.24 20.37
CA ALA A 360 -3.36 24.50 21.15
C ALA A 360 -4.57 24.89 20.28
N THR A 361 -4.34 25.56 19.15
CA THR A 361 -5.39 25.94 18.18
C THR A 361 -5.81 24.74 17.31
N ILE A 362 -4.87 23.86 17.01
CA ILE A 362 -5.08 22.72 16.10
C ILE A 362 -5.64 21.49 16.84
N GLU A 363 -5.28 21.30 18.11
CA GLU A 363 -5.66 20.13 18.93
C GLU A 363 -7.17 19.82 18.90
N PRO A 364 -8.11 20.77 19.11
CA PRO A 364 -9.54 20.45 19.08
C PRO A 364 -10.01 20.00 17.69
N ILE A 365 -9.39 20.49 16.62
CA ILE A 365 -9.72 20.09 15.25
C ILE A 365 -9.21 18.68 14.97
N ILE A 366 -7.99 18.34 15.42
CA ILE A 366 -7.45 16.98 15.30
C ILE A 366 -8.35 16.00 16.06
N LEU A 367 -8.73 16.32 17.30
CA LEU A 367 -9.63 15.49 18.10
C LEU A 367 -10.96 15.24 17.38
N HIS A 368 -11.52 16.27 16.74
CA HIS A 368 -12.72 16.13 15.96
C HIS A 368 -12.53 15.20 14.75
N PHE A 369 -11.40 15.32 14.03
CA PHE A 369 -11.10 14.46 12.88
C PHE A 369 -10.78 13.01 13.30
N LEU A 370 -10.18 12.79 14.47
CA LEU A 370 -9.92 11.46 15.01
C LEU A 370 -11.21 10.66 15.28
N TYR A 371 -12.35 11.32 15.58
CA TYR A 371 -13.64 10.62 15.67
C TYR A 371 -14.05 10.04 14.31
N PHE A 372 -13.86 10.77 13.21
CA PHE A 372 -14.11 10.23 11.87
C PHE A 372 -13.16 9.07 11.55
N VAL A 373 -11.87 9.21 11.89
CA VAL A 373 -10.87 8.14 11.75
C VAL A 373 -11.31 6.88 12.51
N ALA A 374 -11.74 7.03 13.76
CA ALA A 374 -12.20 5.91 14.57
C ALA A 374 -13.41 5.20 13.94
N ILE A 375 -14.36 5.96 13.37
CA ILE A 375 -15.54 5.39 12.71
C ILE A 375 -15.13 4.66 11.42
N TYR A 376 -14.39 5.30 10.51
CA TYR A 376 -14.11 4.68 9.23
C TYR A 376 -13.04 3.58 9.29
N CYS A 377 -12.18 3.58 10.29
CA CYS A 377 -11.10 2.59 10.43
C CYS A 377 -11.62 1.14 10.45
N VAL A 378 -12.81 0.90 11.06
CA VAL A 378 -13.45 -0.41 11.05
C VAL A 378 -14.01 -0.74 9.66
N PHE A 379 -14.63 0.23 8.99
CA PHE A 379 -15.13 0.04 7.63
C PHE A 379 -13.98 -0.21 6.65
N ASP A 380 -12.87 0.49 6.82
CA ASP A 380 -11.67 0.34 6.03
C ASP A 380 -11.06 -1.07 6.19
N ALA A 381 -10.98 -1.58 7.41
CA ALA A 381 -10.56 -2.96 7.66
C ALA A 381 -11.46 -4.00 6.97
N VAL A 382 -12.77 -3.80 7.00
CA VAL A 382 -13.73 -4.66 6.29
C VAL A 382 -13.52 -4.57 4.78
N GLN A 383 -13.39 -3.36 4.24
CA GLN A 383 -13.17 -3.09 2.83
C GLN A 383 -11.88 -3.76 2.35
N ILE A 384 -10.73 -3.58 3.03
CA ILE A 384 -9.44 -4.18 2.65
C ILE A 384 -9.54 -5.71 2.59
N VAL A 385 -10.16 -6.33 3.60
CA VAL A 385 -10.35 -7.80 3.61
C VAL A 385 -11.20 -8.25 2.42
N LYS A 386 -12.33 -7.55 2.13
CA LYS A 386 -13.21 -7.93 1.01
C LYS A 386 -12.56 -7.71 -0.35
N VAL A 387 -11.86 -6.60 -0.54
CA VAL A 387 -11.07 -6.32 -1.75
C VAL A 387 -10.00 -7.39 -1.96
N SER A 388 -9.30 -7.79 -0.90
CA SER A 388 -8.28 -8.85 -0.98
C SER A 388 -8.84 -10.20 -1.41
N VAL A 389 -10.04 -10.55 -0.94
CA VAL A 389 -10.77 -11.75 -1.40
C VAL A 389 -11.11 -11.65 -2.88
N LEU A 390 -11.67 -10.52 -3.33
CA LEU A 390 -12.04 -10.31 -4.73
C LEU A 390 -10.82 -10.31 -5.65
N LYS A 391 -9.72 -9.67 -5.24
CA LYS A 391 -8.46 -9.70 -5.99
C LYS A 391 -7.86 -11.09 -6.08
N GLY A 392 -7.85 -11.85 -4.99
CA GLY A 392 -7.37 -13.24 -4.97
C GLY A 392 -8.19 -14.18 -5.87
N ALA A 393 -9.47 -13.87 -6.06
CA ALA A 393 -10.38 -14.58 -6.95
C ALA A 393 -10.29 -14.13 -8.43
N GLY A 394 -9.83 -12.90 -8.70
CA GLY A 394 -9.77 -12.33 -10.04
C GLY A 394 -10.89 -11.35 -10.39
N ASP A 395 -11.72 -10.93 -9.43
CA ASP A 395 -12.81 -9.97 -9.66
C ASP A 395 -12.32 -8.51 -9.61
N THR A 396 -11.20 -8.24 -10.27
CA THR A 396 -10.50 -6.95 -10.22
C THR A 396 -11.26 -5.82 -10.91
N TRP A 397 -11.96 -6.13 -12.03
CA TRP A 397 -12.78 -5.14 -12.72
C TRP A 397 -13.91 -4.60 -11.85
N PHE A 398 -14.60 -5.47 -11.10
CA PHE A 398 -15.62 -5.02 -10.17
C PHE A 398 -15.05 -4.10 -9.10
N VAL A 399 -13.89 -4.46 -8.54
CA VAL A 399 -13.19 -3.64 -7.54
C VAL A 399 -12.88 -2.25 -8.12
N THR A 400 -12.26 -2.18 -9.29
CA THR A 400 -11.85 -0.92 -9.92
C THR A 400 -13.03 -0.04 -10.30
N LEU A 401 -14.07 -0.61 -10.92
CA LEU A 401 -15.27 0.15 -11.29
C LEU A 401 -16.00 0.70 -10.05
N THR A 402 -16.03 -0.08 -8.96
CA THR A 402 -16.61 0.39 -7.70
C THR A 402 -15.80 1.55 -7.13
N PHE A 403 -14.47 1.47 -7.10
CA PHE A 403 -13.62 2.59 -6.68
C PHE A 403 -13.85 3.82 -7.56
N LEU A 404 -13.86 3.67 -8.89
CA LEU A 404 -14.07 4.77 -9.82
C LEU A 404 -15.42 5.48 -9.57
N LEU A 405 -16.51 4.72 -9.55
CA LEU A 405 -17.84 5.29 -9.40
C LEU A 405 -18.04 5.94 -8.03
N THR A 406 -17.56 5.29 -6.97
CA THR A 406 -17.71 5.83 -5.62
C THR A 406 -16.78 7.01 -5.36
N SER A 407 -15.57 7.06 -5.95
CA SER A 407 -14.66 8.21 -5.85
C SER A 407 -15.23 9.44 -6.56
N VAL A 408 -15.82 9.26 -7.77
CA VAL A 408 -16.51 10.33 -8.47
C VAL A 408 -17.69 10.84 -7.64
N LEU A 409 -18.48 9.92 -7.08
CA LEU A 409 -19.60 10.29 -6.21
C LEU A 409 -19.13 11.03 -4.94
N PHE A 410 -18.04 10.58 -4.32
CA PHE A 410 -17.42 11.24 -3.18
C PHE A 410 -17.03 12.68 -3.48
N VAL A 411 -16.33 12.91 -4.61
CA VAL A 411 -15.91 14.24 -5.04
C VAL A 411 -17.13 15.13 -5.35
N LEU A 412 -18.12 14.62 -6.07
CA LEU A 412 -19.33 15.37 -6.42
C LEU A 412 -20.15 15.76 -5.18
N LEU A 413 -20.35 14.80 -4.26
CA LEU A 413 -21.07 15.06 -3.00
C LEU A 413 -20.34 16.07 -2.14
N GLY A 414 -19.02 15.88 -1.93
CA GLY A 414 -18.21 16.82 -1.16
C GLY A 414 -18.27 18.24 -1.75
N SER A 415 -18.11 18.36 -3.07
CA SER A 415 -18.15 19.67 -3.75
C SER A 415 -19.55 20.30 -3.73
N SER A 416 -20.62 19.52 -3.74
CA SER A 416 -21.99 20.04 -3.64
C SER A 416 -22.34 20.59 -2.25
N LEU A 417 -21.58 20.19 -1.23
CA LEU A 417 -21.72 20.65 0.14
C LEU A 417 -20.87 21.90 0.45
N ASP A 418 -20.05 22.33 -0.53
CA ASP A 418 -19.13 23.47 -0.41
C ASP A 418 -19.85 24.75 -0.89
N HIS A 419 -20.43 25.48 0.05
CA HIS A 419 -21.09 26.74 -0.23
C HIS A 419 -20.22 27.91 0.25
N PRO A 420 -20.14 29.04 -0.53
CA PRO A 420 -19.30 30.17 -0.20
C PRO A 420 -19.54 30.81 1.17
N ASP A 421 -20.78 30.72 1.67
CA ASP A 421 -21.18 31.29 2.96
C ASP A 421 -20.96 30.37 4.16
N THR A 422 -20.46 29.14 3.92
CA THR A 422 -20.27 28.15 5.01
C THR A 422 -18.90 28.36 5.66
N PRO A 423 -18.84 28.38 7.01
CA PRO A 423 -17.56 28.48 7.71
C PRO A 423 -16.59 27.35 7.33
N PRO A 424 -15.26 27.61 7.21
CA PRO A 424 -14.28 26.61 6.80
C PRO A 424 -14.29 25.35 7.66
N GLY A 425 -14.53 25.45 8.97
CA GLY A 425 -14.60 24.30 9.88
C GLY A 425 -15.80 23.38 9.61
N GLU A 426 -16.91 23.95 9.16
CA GLU A 426 -18.09 23.17 8.78
C GLU A 426 -17.87 22.48 7.44
N ILE A 427 -17.24 23.15 6.47
CA ILE A 427 -16.85 22.54 5.19
C ILE A 427 -15.89 21.38 5.44
N ALA A 428 -14.87 21.57 6.26
CA ALA A 428 -13.92 20.52 6.63
C ALA A 428 -14.64 19.30 7.25
N THR A 429 -15.59 19.53 8.17
CA THR A 429 -16.39 18.49 8.80
C THR A 429 -17.25 17.73 7.77
N ARG A 430 -17.88 18.43 6.84
CA ARG A 430 -18.68 17.83 5.75
C ARG A 430 -17.83 16.95 4.83
N TRP A 431 -16.61 17.38 4.50
CA TRP A 431 -15.69 16.60 3.70
C TRP A 431 -15.18 15.34 4.44
N TRP A 432 -14.92 15.44 5.74
CA TRP A 432 -14.58 14.28 6.57
C TRP A 432 -15.75 13.28 6.68
N LEU A 433 -16.98 13.80 6.77
CA LEU A 433 -18.19 12.97 6.73
C LEU A 433 -18.35 12.28 5.37
N ALA A 434 -18.12 13.00 4.26
CA ALA A 434 -18.14 12.44 2.92
C ALA A 434 -17.07 11.35 2.74
N LEU A 435 -15.84 11.56 3.23
CA LEU A 435 -14.76 10.55 3.24
C LEU A 435 -15.17 9.29 4.01
N THR A 436 -15.73 9.46 5.21
CA THR A 436 -16.24 8.36 6.04
C THR A 436 -17.36 7.60 5.33
N GLY A 437 -18.28 8.33 4.70
CA GLY A 437 -19.36 7.75 3.89
C GLY A 437 -18.86 7.01 2.66
N TRP A 438 -17.83 7.51 2.00
CA TRP A 438 -17.18 6.84 0.87
C TRP A 438 -16.58 5.50 1.28
N ILE A 439 -15.75 5.47 2.33
CA ILE A 439 -15.15 4.24 2.86
C ILE A 439 -16.22 3.25 3.33
N GLY A 440 -17.27 3.75 4.02
CA GLY A 440 -18.43 2.93 4.42
C GLY A 440 -19.16 2.32 3.23
N THR A 441 -19.36 3.10 2.16
CA THR A 441 -19.99 2.62 0.91
C THR A 441 -19.15 1.52 0.25
N LEU A 442 -17.84 1.69 0.18
CA LEU A 442 -16.92 0.66 -0.31
C LEU A 442 -17.04 -0.63 0.50
N ALA A 443 -17.02 -0.53 1.84
CA ALA A 443 -17.17 -1.68 2.72
C ALA A 443 -18.49 -2.43 2.50
N ILE A 444 -19.59 -1.71 2.32
CA ILE A 444 -20.92 -2.29 2.05
C ILE A 444 -20.94 -2.96 0.68
N VAL A 445 -20.55 -2.25 -0.38
CA VAL A 445 -20.61 -2.76 -1.76
C VAL A 445 -19.75 -4.01 -1.94
N PHE A 446 -18.51 -4.00 -1.41
CA PHE A 446 -17.64 -5.19 -1.48
C PHE A 446 -18.15 -6.33 -0.60
N SER A 447 -18.77 -6.05 0.54
CA SER A 447 -19.40 -7.08 1.37
C SER A 447 -20.57 -7.75 0.65
N LEU A 448 -21.42 -6.98 -0.03
CA LEU A 448 -22.52 -7.49 -0.84
C LEU A 448 -22.00 -8.33 -2.02
N ARG A 449 -20.93 -7.87 -2.70
CA ARG A 449 -20.31 -8.63 -3.78
C ARG A 449 -19.78 -9.97 -3.32
N VAL A 450 -19.06 -9.98 -2.19
CA VAL A 450 -18.54 -11.22 -1.59
C VAL A 450 -19.69 -12.13 -1.13
N TRP A 451 -20.76 -11.57 -0.56
CA TRP A 451 -21.93 -12.33 -0.13
C TRP A 451 -22.64 -13.05 -1.29
N GLN A 452 -22.68 -12.44 -2.49
CA GLN A 452 -23.21 -13.08 -3.71
C GLN A 452 -22.53 -14.42 -4.04
N GLY A 453 -21.32 -14.67 -3.53
CA GLY A 453 -20.61 -15.94 -3.66
C GLY A 453 -19.98 -16.21 -5.03
N LYS A 454 -20.13 -15.34 -6.03
CA LYS A 454 -19.57 -15.53 -7.40
C LYS A 454 -18.07 -15.71 -7.39
N TRP A 455 -17.35 -15.05 -6.49
CA TRP A 455 -15.90 -15.14 -6.34
C TRP A 455 -15.38 -16.56 -6.06
N LEU A 456 -16.23 -17.45 -5.53
CA LEU A 456 -15.85 -18.84 -5.18
C LEU A 456 -15.59 -19.73 -6.41
N THR A 457 -16.07 -19.32 -7.57
CA THR A 457 -15.92 -20.06 -8.83
C THR A 457 -15.03 -19.31 -9.84
N MET A 458 -14.57 -18.10 -9.49
CA MET A 458 -13.68 -17.32 -10.34
C MET A 458 -12.25 -17.83 -10.26
N LYS A 459 -11.55 -17.79 -11.40
CA LYS A 459 -10.13 -18.16 -11.51
C LYS A 459 -9.42 -17.19 -12.45
N VAL A 460 -8.17 -16.84 -12.12
CA VAL A 460 -7.28 -16.10 -13.01
C VAL A 460 -6.50 -17.03 -13.94
N ILE A 461 -6.40 -18.30 -13.58
CA ILE A 461 -5.70 -19.35 -14.31
C ILE A 461 -6.64 -20.05 -15.33
N GLU A 462 -6.06 -20.62 -16.38
CA GLU A 462 -6.83 -21.39 -17.36
C GLU A 462 -7.36 -22.70 -16.75
N SER A 463 -8.60 -23.06 -17.07
CA SER A 463 -9.10 -24.38 -16.70
C SER A 463 -8.36 -25.45 -17.52
N THR A 464 -7.74 -26.39 -16.84
CA THR A 464 -7.09 -27.56 -17.45
C THR A 464 -8.08 -28.57 -18.07
N LYS A 465 -9.33 -28.17 -18.28
CA LYS A 465 -10.32 -28.99 -18.99
C LYS A 465 -10.29 -28.62 -20.46
N SER A 466 -9.40 -29.27 -21.20
CA SER A 466 -9.52 -29.53 -22.62
C SER A 466 -9.31 -31.01 -22.87
#